data_05ba27251a18d657f495f7736b77b576
#
_entry.id   05ba27251a18d657f495f7736b77b576
#
_cell.length_a   1.000
_cell.length_b   1.000
_cell.length_c   1.000
_cell.angle_alpha   90.00
_cell.angle_beta   90.00
_cell.angle_gamma   90.00
#
_symmetry.space_group_name_H-M   'P 1'
#
loop_
_entity.id
_entity.type
_entity.pdbx_description
1 polymer ?
#
loop_
_entity_poly.entity_id
_entity_poly.type
_entity_poly.pdbx_seq_one_letter_code
_entity_poly.pdbx_strand_id
1 'polypeptide(L)'
;ALTIAMNPVLAFIFKTLVNFKCKTWIDVLLTHAMTRDLDLNWKMKRGYQLTGTKTPYDLIQNIKKHNMKGLGPLINQEVLLLAGEKDQYVPVKRLGQIKKELSNAAEIKTHLFTQESGGEQHCQAGSNLALLAIKDFLKI
;
A
#
# COMPACT_ATOMS: atom_id res chain seq x y z
N ALA A 1 3.47 -0.77 4.70
CA ALA A 1 2.26 -0.75 5.53
C ALA A 1 2.45 -1.51 6.85
N LEU A 2 3.06 -2.70 6.86
CA LEU A 2 3.32 -3.47 8.09
C LEU A 2 4.23 -2.77 9.11
N THR A 3 5.04 -1.80 8.68
CA THR A 3 6.02 -1.12 9.55
C THR A 3 5.50 0.19 10.18
N ILE A 4 4.34 0.68 9.80
CA ILE A 4 3.85 2.01 10.23
C ILE A 4 3.36 1.99 11.69
N ALA A 5 2.86 0.86 12.17
CA ALA A 5 2.35 0.73 13.54
C ALA A 5 3.36 0.12 14.54
N MET A 6 4.58 -0.19 14.10
CA MET A 6 5.59 -0.82 14.96
C MET A 6 6.48 0.24 15.63
N ASN A 7 6.89 -0.04 16.88
CA ASN A 7 7.96 0.72 17.55
C ASN A 7 9.18 0.81 16.61
N PRO A 8 9.84 1.98 16.47
CA PRO A 8 10.97 2.19 15.57
C PRO A 8 12.09 1.14 15.69
N VAL A 9 12.39 0.70 16.91
CA VAL A 9 13.42 -0.33 17.17
C VAL A 9 12.98 -1.68 16.61
N LEU A 10 11.73 -2.09 16.85
CA LEU A 10 11.18 -3.33 16.31
C LEU A 10 11.10 -3.28 14.78
N ALA A 11 10.74 -2.13 14.22
CA ALA A 11 10.72 -1.94 12.76
C ALA A 11 12.12 -2.07 12.16
N PHE A 12 13.15 -1.55 12.83
CA PHE A 12 14.55 -1.69 12.41
C PHE A 12 15.01 -3.16 12.46
N ILE A 13 14.77 -3.86 13.58
CA ILE A 13 15.08 -5.29 13.73
C ILE A 13 14.36 -6.11 12.66
N PHE A 14 13.08 -5.88 12.47
CA PHE A 14 12.30 -6.58 11.46
C PHE A 14 12.84 -6.36 10.04
N LYS A 15 13.16 -5.11 9.68
CA LYS A 15 13.77 -4.76 8.39
C LYS A 15 15.11 -5.47 8.20
N THR A 16 15.92 -5.55 9.25
CA THR A 16 17.21 -6.25 9.24
C THR A 16 17.02 -7.74 9.00
N LEU A 17 16.13 -8.40 9.75
CA LEU A 17 15.81 -9.82 9.55
C LEU A 17 15.31 -10.13 8.13
N VAL A 18 14.49 -9.24 7.57
CA VAL A 18 13.98 -9.37 6.20
C VAL A 18 15.09 -9.21 5.17
N ASN A 19 16.05 -8.31 5.40
CA ASN A 19 17.18 -8.10 4.51
C ASN A 19 18.17 -9.28 4.55
N PHE A 20 18.42 -9.84 5.73
CA PHE A 20 19.27 -11.02 5.91
C PHE A 20 18.53 -12.34 5.59
N LYS A 21 17.29 -12.29 5.12
CA LYS A 21 16.48 -13.46 4.75
C LYS A 21 16.33 -14.48 5.89
N CYS A 22 16.25 -14.03 7.12
CA CYS A 22 16.11 -14.88 8.31
C CYS A 22 14.69 -15.46 8.41
N LYS A 23 14.36 -16.42 7.54
CA LYS A 23 13.01 -16.99 7.39
C LYS A 23 12.41 -17.44 8.72
N THR A 24 13.10 -18.31 9.44
CA THR A 24 12.62 -18.91 10.69
C THR A 24 12.25 -17.86 11.73
N TRP A 25 13.10 -16.85 11.93
CA TRP A 25 12.84 -15.80 12.89
C TRP A 25 11.64 -14.91 12.50
N ILE A 26 11.51 -14.60 11.21
CA ILE A 26 10.37 -13.83 10.70
C ILE A 26 9.07 -14.61 10.88
N ASP A 27 9.08 -15.91 10.54
CA ASP A 27 7.90 -16.76 10.66
C ASP A 27 7.47 -16.91 12.12
N VAL A 28 8.40 -17.16 13.05
CA VAL A 28 8.10 -17.24 14.49
C VAL A 28 7.56 -15.94 15.04
N LEU A 29 8.24 -14.81 14.79
CA LEU A 29 7.84 -13.51 15.30
C LEU A 29 6.45 -13.10 14.81
N LEU A 30 6.20 -13.21 13.52
CA LEU A 30 4.90 -12.80 12.95
C LEU A 30 3.79 -13.77 13.32
N THR A 31 4.04 -15.08 13.35
CA THR A 31 3.03 -16.04 13.81
C THR A 31 2.64 -15.76 15.25
N HIS A 32 3.61 -15.47 16.12
CA HIS A 32 3.32 -15.08 17.50
C HIS A 32 2.55 -13.74 17.57
N ALA A 33 2.92 -12.74 16.78
CA ALA A 33 2.18 -11.48 16.72
C ALA A 33 0.72 -11.68 16.25
N MET A 34 0.50 -12.56 15.29
CA MET A 34 -0.85 -12.91 14.79
C MET A 34 -1.75 -13.53 15.86
N THR A 35 -1.22 -14.18 16.89
CA THR A 35 -2.04 -14.70 17.99
C THR A 35 -2.56 -13.61 18.92
N ARG A 36 -1.92 -12.44 18.92
CA ARG A 36 -2.24 -11.31 19.81
C ARG A 36 -2.96 -10.16 19.10
N ASP A 37 -2.86 -10.10 17.79
CA ASP A 37 -3.44 -9.04 16.96
C ASP A 37 -4.35 -9.68 15.90
N LEU A 38 -5.66 -9.52 16.10
CA LEU A 38 -6.68 -10.07 15.20
C LEU A 38 -6.65 -9.41 13.81
N ASP A 39 -6.35 -8.12 13.74
CA ASP A 39 -6.25 -7.39 12.46
C ASP A 39 -5.04 -7.88 11.65
N LEU A 40 -3.89 -8.02 12.31
CA LEU A 40 -2.71 -8.62 11.69
C LEU A 40 -2.99 -10.05 11.22
N ASN A 41 -3.62 -10.87 12.06
CA ASN A 41 -3.98 -12.26 11.70
C ASN A 41 -4.87 -12.29 10.44
N TRP A 42 -5.92 -11.46 10.41
CA TRP A 42 -6.81 -11.37 9.27
C TRP A 42 -6.07 -10.93 8.00
N LYS A 43 -5.24 -9.88 8.08
CA LYS A 43 -4.44 -9.36 6.96
C LYS A 43 -3.48 -10.43 6.41
N MET A 44 -2.80 -11.15 7.30
CA MET A 44 -1.86 -12.19 6.91
C MET A 44 -2.58 -13.38 6.24
N LYS A 45 -3.68 -13.87 6.81
CA LYS A 45 -4.49 -14.94 6.23
C LYS A 45 -5.05 -14.54 4.87
N ARG A 46 -5.55 -13.31 4.75
CA ARG A 46 -6.00 -12.78 3.46
C ARG A 46 -4.86 -12.71 2.44
N GLY A 47 -3.68 -12.29 2.87
CA GLY A 47 -2.48 -12.30 2.04
C GLY A 47 -2.11 -13.69 1.53
N TYR A 48 -2.18 -14.71 2.39
CA TYR A 48 -1.92 -16.10 1.99
C TYR A 48 -2.91 -16.58 0.92
N GLN A 49 -4.19 -16.27 1.09
CA GLN A 49 -5.22 -16.64 0.11
C GLN A 49 -4.97 -15.99 -1.26
N LEU A 50 -4.61 -14.70 -1.27
CA LEU A 50 -4.40 -13.94 -2.51
C LEU A 50 -3.12 -14.34 -3.24
N THR A 51 -2.08 -14.76 -2.52
CA THR A 51 -0.75 -15.01 -3.09
C THR A 51 -0.39 -16.49 -3.22
N GLY A 52 -1.20 -17.38 -2.63
CA GLY A 52 -0.90 -18.82 -2.54
C GLY A 52 0.26 -19.14 -1.59
N THR A 53 0.77 -18.17 -0.83
CA THR A 53 1.85 -18.40 0.14
C THR A 53 1.31 -19.02 1.43
N LYS A 54 2.20 -19.66 2.21
CA LYS A 54 1.80 -20.39 3.43
C LYS A 54 2.46 -19.84 4.70
N THR A 55 3.50 -19.04 4.57
CA THR A 55 4.24 -18.50 5.72
C THR A 55 4.37 -16.99 5.65
N PRO A 56 4.54 -16.30 6.81
CA PRO A 56 4.78 -14.87 6.86
C PRO A 56 5.95 -14.42 5.98
N TYR A 57 7.07 -15.13 6.04
CA TYR A 57 8.24 -14.82 5.24
C TYR A 57 7.94 -14.89 3.74
N ASP A 58 7.31 -15.98 3.30
CA ASP A 58 7.03 -16.18 1.88
C ASP A 58 6.06 -15.11 1.36
N LEU A 59 5.06 -14.72 2.17
CA LEU A 59 4.17 -13.61 1.86
C LEU A 59 4.93 -12.30 1.69
N ILE A 60 5.83 -11.97 2.62
CA ILE A 60 6.64 -10.75 2.54
C ILE A 60 7.52 -10.75 1.29
N GLN A 61 8.15 -11.87 0.96
CA GLN A 61 8.98 -11.97 -0.25
C GLN A 61 8.12 -11.86 -1.52
N ASN A 62 6.90 -12.40 -1.50
CA ASN A 62 5.97 -12.27 -2.62
C ASN A 62 5.55 -10.80 -2.80
N ILE A 63 5.11 -10.12 -1.73
CA ILE A 63 4.71 -8.71 -1.78
C ILE A 63 5.86 -7.81 -2.24
N LYS A 64 7.11 -8.09 -1.86
CA LYS A 64 8.28 -7.33 -2.32
C LYS A 64 8.46 -7.34 -3.84
N LYS A 65 8.00 -8.37 -4.53
CA LYS A 65 8.05 -8.44 -6.01
C LYS A 65 7.04 -7.48 -6.66
N HIS A 66 5.94 -7.14 -5.96
CA HIS A 66 4.91 -6.24 -6.45
C HIS A 66 5.26 -4.80 -6.07
N ASN A 67 6.06 -4.15 -6.89
CA ASN A 67 6.45 -2.76 -6.69
C ASN A 67 6.56 -2.05 -8.04
N MET A 68 6.43 -0.73 -8.01
CA MET A 68 6.49 0.14 -9.19
C MET A 68 7.90 0.61 -9.54
N LYS A 69 8.94 0.12 -8.84
CA LYS A 69 10.31 0.59 -9.04
C LYS A 69 10.77 0.33 -10.48
N GLY A 70 11.12 1.39 -11.17
CA GLY A 70 11.56 1.35 -12.57
C GLY A 70 10.44 1.19 -13.61
N LEU A 71 9.18 1.00 -13.18
CA LEU A 71 8.03 0.88 -14.08
C LEU A 71 7.39 2.24 -14.41
N GLY A 72 7.53 3.22 -13.52
CA GLY A 72 6.93 4.54 -13.71
C GLY A 72 7.24 5.18 -15.08
N PRO A 73 8.51 5.20 -15.53
CA PRO A 73 8.87 5.77 -16.82
C PRO A 73 8.32 5.02 -18.05
N LEU A 74 7.81 3.80 -17.87
CA LEU A 74 7.18 3.02 -18.94
C LEU A 74 5.71 3.40 -19.16
N ILE A 75 5.12 4.15 -18.21
CA ILE A 75 3.74 4.61 -18.29
C ILE A 75 3.72 5.93 -19.04
N ASN A 76 3.10 5.93 -20.23
CA ASN A 76 2.99 7.08 -21.12
C ASN A 76 1.53 7.51 -21.36
N GLN A 77 0.57 6.85 -20.70
CA GLN A 77 -0.86 7.20 -20.74
C GLN A 77 -1.16 8.38 -19.82
N GLU A 78 -2.39 8.90 -19.95
CA GLU A 78 -2.97 9.79 -18.95
C GLU A 78 -3.23 9.00 -17.66
N VAL A 79 -2.93 9.58 -16.51
CA VAL A 79 -3.05 8.92 -15.20
C VAL A 79 -3.87 9.77 -14.24
N LEU A 80 -4.88 9.17 -13.62
CA LEU A 80 -5.60 9.76 -12.49
C LEU A 80 -5.11 9.12 -11.19
N LEU A 81 -4.61 9.94 -10.26
CA LEU A 81 -4.21 9.53 -8.92
C LEU A 81 -5.26 9.99 -7.91
N LEU A 82 -5.87 9.04 -7.23
CA LEU A 82 -6.83 9.29 -6.16
C LEU A 82 -6.18 9.00 -4.80
N ALA A 83 -6.35 9.89 -3.82
CA ALA A 83 -5.82 9.71 -2.47
C ALA A 83 -6.77 10.29 -1.43
N GLY A 84 -6.76 9.73 -0.22
CA GLY A 84 -7.45 10.28 0.95
C GLY A 84 -6.48 11.04 1.86
N GLU A 85 -6.90 12.19 2.37
CA GLU A 85 -6.09 13.05 3.25
C GLU A 85 -5.65 12.34 4.53
N LYS A 86 -6.54 11.51 5.10
CA LYS A 86 -6.34 10.76 6.34
C LYS A 86 -6.19 9.25 6.11
N ASP A 87 -5.69 8.86 4.92
CA ASP A 87 -5.46 7.45 4.64
C ASP A 87 -4.45 6.86 5.63
N GLN A 88 -4.92 5.90 6.43
CA GLN A 88 -4.12 5.23 7.45
C GLN A 88 -3.09 4.24 6.89
N TYR A 89 -3.21 3.84 5.62
CA TYR A 89 -2.33 2.88 4.98
C TYR A 89 -1.36 3.53 4.00
N VAL A 90 -1.81 4.55 3.26
CA VAL A 90 -1.01 5.21 2.22
C VAL A 90 -0.90 6.71 2.54
N PRO A 91 0.20 7.13 3.14
CA PRO A 91 0.40 8.55 3.48
C PRO A 91 0.30 9.45 2.24
N VAL A 92 -0.34 10.63 2.38
CA VAL A 92 -0.53 11.61 1.30
C VAL A 92 0.77 11.96 0.55
N LYS A 93 1.91 11.99 1.26
CA LYS A 93 3.23 12.20 0.63
C LYS A 93 3.54 11.20 -0.49
N ARG A 94 2.93 10.01 -0.48
CA ARG A 94 3.10 9.00 -1.52
C ARG A 94 2.55 9.46 -2.87
N LEU A 95 1.50 10.30 -2.86
CA LEU A 95 0.95 10.91 -4.06
C LEU A 95 2.01 11.70 -4.85
N GLY A 96 2.75 12.57 -4.16
CA GLY A 96 3.84 13.33 -4.78
C GLY A 96 5.02 12.46 -5.24
N GLN A 97 5.28 11.36 -4.54
CA GLN A 97 6.32 10.40 -4.95
C GLN A 97 5.92 9.66 -6.23
N ILE A 98 4.68 9.15 -6.31
CA ILE A 98 4.16 8.47 -7.50
C ILE A 98 4.16 9.43 -8.69
N LYS A 99 3.73 10.68 -8.50
CA LYS A 99 3.77 11.70 -9.55
C LYS A 99 5.17 11.89 -10.13
N LYS A 100 6.21 11.86 -9.29
CA LYS A 100 7.62 11.95 -9.74
C LYS A 100 8.09 10.67 -10.44
N GLU A 101 7.61 9.51 -9.99
CA GLU A 101 7.94 8.22 -10.60
C GLU A 101 7.36 8.08 -12.01
N LEU A 102 6.21 8.70 -12.30
CA LEU A 102 5.51 8.68 -13.59
C LEU A 102 6.05 9.75 -14.56
N SER A 103 7.36 9.75 -14.80
CA SER A 103 8.05 10.82 -15.54
C SER A 103 7.63 10.99 -16.99
N ASN A 104 7.07 9.96 -17.62
CA ASN A 104 6.68 9.92 -19.02
C ASN A 104 5.16 9.89 -19.24
N ALA A 105 4.36 9.97 -18.18
CA ALA A 105 2.91 10.03 -18.32
C ALA A 105 2.48 11.26 -19.12
N ALA A 106 1.55 11.08 -20.07
CA ALA A 106 1.07 12.15 -20.94
C ALA A 106 0.41 13.29 -20.15
N GLU A 107 -0.38 12.93 -19.12
CA GLU A 107 -0.96 13.85 -18.15
C GLU A 107 -1.09 13.13 -16.81
N ILE A 108 -0.89 13.86 -15.71
CA ILE A 108 -1.15 13.32 -14.36
C ILE A 108 -2.14 14.22 -13.65
N LYS A 109 -3.39 13.79 -13.55
CA LYS A 109 -4.39 14.42 -12.69
C LYS A 109 -4.34 13.82 -11.29
N THR A 110 -4.54 14.65 -10.28
CA THR A 110 -4.56 14.21 -8.88
C THR A 110 -5.85 14.70 -8.23
N HIS A 111 -6.52 13.82 -7.51
CA HIS A 111 -7.68 14.17 -6.70
C HIS A 111 -7.44 13.71 -5.26
N LEU A 112 -7.42 14.67 -4.34
CA LEU A 112 -7.29 14.42 -2.91
C LEU A 112 -8.67 14.58 -2.26
N PHE A 113 -9.19 13.50 -1.70
CA PHE A 113 -10.39 13.52 -0.88
C PHE A 113 -10.05 14.05 0.51
N THR A 114 -10.66 15.17 0.88
CA THR A 114 -10.47 15.82 2.18
C THR A 114 -11.59 15.44 3.15
N GLN A 115 -11.43 15.77 4.42
CA GLN A 115 -12.49 15.61 5.41
C GLN A 115 -13.74 16.42 5.05
N GLU A 116 -13.57 17.59 4.44
CA GLU A 116 -14.68 18.46 4.03
C GLU A 116 -15.48 17.87 2.85
N SER A 117 -14.77 17.26 1.88
CA SER A 117 -15.42 16.64 0.72
C SER A 117 -15.93 15.24 1.00
N GLY A 118 -15.53 14.64 2.13
CA GLY A 118 -15.74 13.22 2.44
C GLY A 118 -14.74 12.32 1.72
N GLY A 119 -14.59 11.08 2.21
CA GLY A 119 -13.71 10.08 1.59
C GLY A 119 -12.23 10.23 1.94
N GLU A 120 -11.91 10.94 2.99
CA GLU A 120 -10.54 11.22 3.43
C GLU A 120 -9.75 9.97 3.89
N GLN A 121 -10.43 8.86 4.18
CA GLN A 121 -9.80 7.62 4.61
C GLN A 121 -9.59 6.65 3.46
N HIS A 122 -8.82 5.59 3.72
CA HIS A 122 -8.47 4.58 2.72
C HIS A 122 -9.71 3.91 2.10
N CYS A 123 -9.85 4.01 0.77
CA CYS A 123 -10.96 3.43 0.00
C CYS A 123 -12.38 3.81 0.49
N GLN A 124 -12.49 4.84 1.31
CA GLN A 124 -13.78 5.32 1.84
C GLN A 124 -14.33 6.55 1.08
N ALA A 125 -13.62 7.03 0.07
CA ALA A 125 -14.27 7.87 -0.90
C ALA A 125 -15.52 7.10 -1.32
N GLY A 126 -16.66 7.46 -0.74
CA GLY A 126 -17.92 6.76 -0.99
C GLY A 126 -17.98 6.50 -2.48
N SER A 127 -18.39 5.32 -2.90
CA SER A 127 -18.26 4.83 -4.27
C SER A 127 -18.62 5.90 -5.32
N ASN A 128 -19.53 6.82 -4.97
CA ASN A 128 -19.94 7.92 -5.81
C ASN A 128 -18.86 9.01 -6.00
N LEU A 129 -18.10 9.40 -4.96
CA LEU A 129 -17.09 10.46 -5.11
C LEU A 129 -15.93 10.01 -6.00
N ALA A 130 -15.46 8.78 -5.82
CA ALA A 130 -14.44 8.21 -6.67
C ALA A 130 -14.93 8.05 -8.12
N LEU A 131 -16.17 7.58 -8.31
CA LEU A 131 -16.79 7.48 -9.64
C LEU A 131 -16.95 8.83 -10.33
N LEU A 132 -17.35 9.87 -9.61
CA LEU A 132 -17.44 11.23 -10.16
C LEU A 132 -16.06 11.72 -10.62
N ALA A 133 -15.01 11.56 -9.81
CA ALA A 133 -13.66 11.94 -10.20
C ALA A 133 -13.17 11.16 -11.43
N ILE A 134 -13.50 9.87 -11.52
CA ILE A 134 -13.16 9.02 -12.67
C ILE A 134 -13.93 9.46 -13.92
N LYS A 135 -15.25 9.74 -13.81
CA LYS A 135 -16.07 10.21 -14.92
C LYS A 135 -15.56 11.54 -15.47
N ASP A 136 -15.24 12.48 -14.58
CA ASP A 136 -14.66 13.77 -14.98
C ASP A 136 -13.32 13.59 -15.71
N PHE A 137 -12.46 12.69 -15.22
CA PHE A 137 -11.22 12.37 -15.87
C PHE A 137 -11.41 11.76 -17.25
N LEU A 138 -12.35 10.83 -17.40
CA LEU A 138 -12.66 10.16 -18.67
C LEU A 138 -13.53 10.99 -19.62
N LYS A 139 -14.07 12.12 -19.15
CA LYS A 139 -14.98 13.01 -19.92
C LYS A 139 -16.24 12.30 -20.42
N ILE A 140 -16.84 11.43 -19.58
CA ILE A 140 -18.04 10.64 -19.85
C ILE A 140 -19.18 10.95 -18.86
#